data_fc1166bbeaf0684f6143188d33c233a2
#
_entry.id   fc1166bbeaf0684f6143188d33c233a2
#
_cell.length_a   1.000
_cell.length_b   1.000
_cell.length_c   1.000
_cell.angle_alpha   90.00
_cell.angle_beta   90.00
_cell.angle_gamma   90.00
#
_symmetry.space_group_name_H-M   'P 1'
#
loop_
_entity.id
_entity.type
_entity.pdbx_description
1 polymer ?
#
loop_
_entity_poly.entity_id
_entity_poly.type
_entity_poly.pdbx_seq_one_letter_code
_entity_poly.pdbx_strand_id
1 'polypeptide(L)'
;KDAYTFVSDCSDLDDIIVFRENGTFMVTKLQPKCFVGPEKLIHADVFHKNDDRTVYNMVYRSGKAGSPYYVKRFSVKGITHDKDYDLTMGEPGSKVVYFSANPNGEAEIIKVMLRPQPKLKKTSFDYNFADLMIKGRASRGNKLTNHPINKIVKRDEGVSTLAAREIWYDDTVKRLNADKRGTLIGEFSGDDKILQIFSNGE
;
A
#
# COMPACT_ATOMS: atom_id res chain seq x y z
N LYS A 1 13.64 18.57 20.46
CA LYS A 1 13.33 18.98 19.06
C LYS A 1 12.28 18.01 18.56
N ASP A 2 11.06 18.46 18.41
CA ASP A 2 9.99 17.67 17.80
C ASP A 2 10.35 17.45 16.34
N ALA A 3 10.61 16.20 16.00
CA ALA A 3 10.88 15.81 14.62
C ALA A 3 9.55 15.62 13.91
N TYR A 4 9.17 16.58 13.09
CA TYR A 4 8.04 16.44 12.18
C TYR A 4 8.48 15.72 10.91
N THR A 5 7.68 14.80 10.45
CA THR A 5 7.89 14.13 9.16
C THR A 5 6.86 14.65 8.17
N PHE A 6 7.32 15.22 7.06
CA PHE A 6 6.45 15.59 5.95
C PHE A 6 5.85 14.31 5.33
N VAL A 7 4.57 14.33 5.06
CA VAL A 7 3.84 13.21 4.43
C VAL A 7 3.58 13.49 2.96
N SER A 8 2.79 14.51 2.67
CA SER A 8 2.40 14.88 1.30
C SER A 8 1.82 16.29 1.28
N ASP A 9 1.82 16.91 0.11
CA ASP A 9 1.00 18.09 -0.16
C ASP A 9 -0.45 17.66 -0.31
N CYS A 10 -1.36 18.39 0.31
CA CYS A 10 -2.79 18.11 0.29
C CYS A 10 -3.60 19.39 0.44
N SER A 11 -4.85 19.34 0.04
CA SER A 11 -5.80 20.43 0.25
C SER A 11 -6.61 20.17 1.53
N ASP A 12 -7.23 21.22 2.07
CA ASP A 12 -8.10 21.14 3.24
C ASP A 12 -9.40 20.32 3.00
N LEU A 13 -9.67 19.96 1.75
CA LEU A 13 -10.80 19.10 1.36
C LEU A 13 -10.42 17.62 1.29
N ASP A 14 -9.12 17.29 1.36
CA ASP A 14 -8.65 15.93 1.25
C ASP A 14 -8.88 15.13 2.53
N ASP A 15 -9.04 13.83 2.34
CA ASP A 15 -9.05 12.85 3.42
C ASP A 15 -7.64 12.27 3.60
N ILE A 16 -7.30 11.91 4.82
CA ILE A 16 -6.02 11.28 5.17
C ILE A 16 -6.26 9.86 5.63
N ILE A 17 -5.51 8.91 5.06
CA ILE A 17 -5.47 7.53 5.55
C ILE A 17 -4.23 7.33 6.42
N VAL A 18 -4.41 6.65 7.55
CA VAL A 18 -3.32 6.31 8.47
C VAL A 18 -3.34 4.84 8.81
N PHE A 19 -2.17 4.21 8.80
CA PHE A 19 -1.98 2.81 9.19
C PHE A 19 -1.08 2.72 10.40
N ARG A 20 -1.41 1.82 11.34
CA ARG A 20 -0.73 1.66 12.62
C ARG A 20 -0.06 0.29 12.74
N GLU A 21 0.96 0.22 13.58
CA GLU A 21 1.78 -0.99 13.76
C GLU A 21 0.97 -2.18 14.30
N ASN A 22 -0.10 -1.94 15.05
CA ASN A 22 -1.01 -2.98 15.52
C ASN A 22 -1.91 -3.59 14.43
N GLY A 23 -1.84 -3.06 13.19
CA GLY A 23 -2.63 -3.52 12.05
C GLY A 23 -4.01 -2.87 11.95
N THR A 24 -4.24 -1.76 12.63
CA THR A 24 -5.43 -0.95 12.41
C THR A 24 -5.16 0.19 11.43
N PHE A 25 -6.21 0.66 10.77
CA PHE A 25 -6.17 1.88 9.98
C PHE A 25 -7.43 2.72 10.14
N MET A 26 -7.33 3.97 9.82
CA MET A 26 -8.44 4.93 9.86
C MET A 26 -8.31 5.91 8.69
N VAL A 27 -9.43 6.41 8.22
CA VAL A 27 -9.50 7.56 7.30
C VAL A 27 -10.19 8.70 8.03
N THR A 28 -9.58 9.86 8.02
CA THR A 28 -10.08 11.07 8.67
C THR A 28 -9.97 12.28 7.75
N LYS A 29 -10.76 13.31 8.00
CA LYS A 29 -10.61 14.57 7.30
C LYS A 29 -9.35 15.29 7.77
N LEU A 30 -8.72 16.02 6.86
CA LEU A 30 -7.59 16.86 7.22
C LEU A 30 -8.06 17.95 8.21
N GLN A 31 -7.32 18.07 9.30
CA GLN A 31 -7.51 19.09 10.33
C GLN A 31 -6.13 19.62 10.77
N PRO A 32 -6.03 20.87 11.27
CA PRO A 32 -4.76 21.43 11.74
C PRO A 32 -4.06 20.59 12.81
N LYS A 33 -4.85 19.85 13.61
CA LYS A 33 -4.37 18.86 14.57
C LYS A 33 -5.39 17.73 14.63
N CYS A 34 -5.00 16.52 14.23
CA CYS A 34 -5.83 15.34 14.29
C CYS A 34 -5.15 14.25 15.10
N PHE A 35 -5.81 13.74 16.12
CA PHE A 35 -5.32 12.60 16.89
C PHE A 35 -5.67 11.32 16.15
N VAL A 36 -4.66 10.60 15.70
CA VAL A 36 -4.80 9.37 14.91
C VAL A 36 -4.61 8.09 15.74
N GLY A 37 -4.73 8.18 17.06
CA GLY A 37 -4.62 7.06 17.99
C GLY A 37 -3.26 6.98 18.69
N PRO A 38 -3.16 6.20 19.79
CA PRO A 38 -1.95 6.08 20.60
C PRO A 38 -0.91 5.16 19.97
N GLU A 39 -1.30 4.33 19.01
CA GLU A 39 -0.45 3.31 18.43
C GLU A 39 0.53 3.92 17.43
N LYS A 40 1.71 3.29 17.31
CA LYS A 40 2.75 3.75 16.39
C LYS A 40 2.24 3.76 14.96
N LEU A 41 2.33 4.93 14.32
CA LEU A 41 2.05 5.12 12.92
C LEU A 41 3.13 4.47 12.06
N ILE A 42 2.74 3.71 11.04
CA ILE A 42 3.66 3.07 10.09
C ILE A 42 3.54 3.66 8.68
N HIS A 43 2.39 4.23 8.34
CA HIS A 43 2.16 4.90 7.07
C HIS A 43 1.03 5.92 7.19
N ALA A 44 1.17 7.04 6.51
CA ALA A 44 0.12 8.04 6.32
C ALA A 44 0.23 8.61 4.91
N ASP A 45 -0.91 8.88 4.29
CA ASP A 45 -0.97 9.45 2.95
C ASP A 45 -2.33 10.10 2.70
N VAL A 46 -2.46 10.84 1.60
CA VAL A 46 -3.74 11.36 1.11
C VAL A 46 -4.61 10.19 0.65
N PHE A 47 -5.85 10.17 1.08
CA PHE A 47 -6.82 9.15 0.68
C PHE A 47 -7.71 9.66 -0.46
N HIS A 48 -7.58 9.06 -1.61
CA HIS A 48 -8.42 9.35 -2.77
C HIS A 48 -9.65 8.45 -2.77
N LYS A 49 -10.81 9.05 -2.59
CA LYS A 49 -12.09 8.33 -2.64
C LYS A 49 -12.28 7.72 -4.04
N ASN A 50 -12.70 6.44 -4.05
CA ASN A 50 -12.88 5.64 -5.27
C ASN A 50 -11.58 5.32 -6.04
N ASP A 51 -10.42 5.48 -5.42
CA ASP A 51 -9.18 4.96 -5.98
C ASP A 51 -9.23 3.43 -6.03
N ASP A 52 -9.14 2.87 -7.22
CA ASP A 52 -9.13 1.44 -7.48
C ASP A 52 -7.73 0.91 -7.83
N ARG A 53 -6.72 1.78 -7.84
CA ARG A 53 -5.36 1.46 -8.24
C ARG A 53 -4.39 1.31 -7.08
N THR A 54 -4.57 2.07 -6.00
CA THR A 54 -3.70 1.94 -4.83
C THR A 54 -3.91 0.60 -4.14
N VAL A 55 -2.85 -0.18 -4.10
CA VAL A 55 -2.78 -1.50 -3.47
C VAL A 55 -1.76 -1.48 -2.35
N TYR A 56 -2.17 -1.99 -1.19
CA TYR A 56 -1.31 -2.09 -0.02
C TYR A 56 -0.80 -3.53 0.12
N ASN A 57 0.51 -3.66 0.28
CA ASN A 57 1.16 -4.95 0.58
C ASN A 57 1.56 -4.97 2.04
N MET A 58 1.25 -6.05 2.74
CA MET A 58 1.47 -6.13 4.18
C MET A 58 1.92 -7.53 4.60
N VAL A 59 2.90 -7.58 5.50
CA VAL A 59 3.23 -8.78 6.28
C VAL A 59 2.99 -8.46 7.75
N TYR A 60 2.24 -9.33 8.43
CA TYR A 60 1.93 -9.15 9.84
C TYR A 60 2.02 -10.46 10.61
N ARG A 61 2.35 -10.37 11.89
CA ARG A 61 2.22 -11.47 12.83
C ARG A 61 0.80 -11.45 13.40
N SER A 62 0.09 -12.58 13.31
CA SER A 62 -1.27 -12.70 13.82
C SER A 62 -1.25 -13.17 15.28
N GLY A 63 -1.32 -12.23 16.21
CA GLY A 63 -1.27 -12.50 17.64
C GLY A 63 0.09 -12.19 18.30
N LYS A 64 0.31 -12.74 19.50
CA LYS A 64 1.50 -12.50 20.33
C LYS A 64 2.78 -13.12 19.74
N ALA A 65 3.91 -12.90 20.39
CA ALA A 65 5.19 -13.51 19.99
C ALA A 65 5.06 -15.04 19.92
N GLY A 66 5.60 -15.63 18.82
CA GLY A 66 5.45 -17.07 18.53
C GLY A 66 4.30 -17.42 17.58
N SER A 67 3.39 -16.50 17.33
CA SER A 67 2.30 -16.70 16.38
C SER A 67 2.78 -16.65 14.91
N PRO A 68 2.05 -17.27 13.97
CA PRO A 68 2.41 -17.28 12.57
C PRO A 68 2.34 -15.90 11.91
N TYR A 69 3.10 -15.73 10.84
CA TYR A 69 3.08 -14.56 9.99
C TYR A 69 2.23 -14.81 8.76
N TYR A 70 1.49 -13.79 8.38
CA TYR A 70 0.65 -13.76 7.20
C TYR A 70 1.09 -12.65 6.27
N VAL A 71 0.87 -12.86 4.98
CA VAL A 71 1.07 -11.88 3.94
C VAL A 71 -0.25 -11.62 3.25
N LYS A 72 -0.56 -10.36 2.98
CA LYS A 72 -1.77 -9.96 2.26
C LYS A 72 -1.51 -8.78 1.36
N ARG A 73 -2.31 -8.73 0.31
CA ARG A 73 -2.36 -7.67 -0.67
C ARG A 73 -3.80 -7.21 -0.79
N PHE A 74 -4.05 -5.92 -0.57
CA PHE A 74 -5.42 -5.44 -0.45
C PHE A 74 -5.57 -4.00 -0.92
N SER A 75 -6.80 -3.64 -1.31
CA SER A 75 -7.23 -2.27 -1.55
C SER A 75 -8.18 -1.80 -0.45
N VAL A 76 -8.26 -0.49 -0.25
CA VAL A 76 -9.18 0.14 0.72
C VAL A 76 -10.30 0.81 -0.04
N LYS A 77 -11.50 0.25 0.07
CA LYS A 77 -12.73 0.79 -0.53
C LYS A 77 -13.85 0.85 0.52
N GLY A 78 -14.80 1.79 0.37
CA GLY A 78 -15.99 1.88 1.22
C GLY A 78 -15.62 2.09 2.69
N ILE A 79 -15.16 3.28 3.03
CA ILE A 79 -14.78 3.69 4.39
C ILE A 79 -15.85 4.56 5.03
N THR A 80 -15.84 4.60 6.35
CA THR A 80 -16.50 5.60 7.19
C THR A 80 -15.40 6.41 7.87
N HIS A 81 -15.48 7.73 7.86
CA HIS A 81 -14.50 8.60 8.52
C HIS A 81 -14.45 8.32 10.02
N ASP A 82 -13.29 8.51 10.59
CA ASP A 82 -13.00 8.41 12.03
C ASP A 82 -13.34 7.05 12.65
N LYS A 83 -13.48 6.02 11.81
CA LYS A 83 -13.70 4.64 12.21
C LYS A 83 -12.40 3.83 12.08
N ASP A 84 -12.06 3.12 13.14
CA ASP A 84 -10.97 2.15 13.11
C ASP A 84 -11.38 0.85 12.40
N TYR A 85 -10.52 0.40 11.50
CA TYR A 85 -10.64 -0.87 10.80
C TYR A 85 -9.46 -1.76 11.12
N ASP A 86 -9.72 -3.03 11.39
CA ASP A 86 -8.67 -4.02 11.65
C ASP A 86 -8.31 -4.81 10.38
N LEU A 87 -7.01 -5.00 10.17
CA LEU A 87 -6.42 -5.74 9.06
C LEU A 87 -5.91 -7.13 9.48
N THR A 88 -5.95 -7.46 10.77
CA THR A 88 -5.30 -8.63 11.39
C THR A 88 -6.25 -9.70 11.91
N MET A 89 -7.52 -9.60 11.59
CA MET A 89 -8.60 -10.48 12.07
C MET A 89 -8.91 -10.36 13.57
N GLY A 90 -8.56 -9.23 14.21
CA GLY A 90 -8.86 -8.96 15.60
C GLY A 90 -8.00 -9.74 16.62
N GLU A 91 -6.95 -10.42 16.19
CA GLU A 91 -6.10 -11.19 17.10
C GLU A 91 -5.26 -10.27 17.99
N PRO A 92 -5.46 -10.29 19.32
CA PRO A 92 -4.74 -9.41 20.24
C PRO A 92 -3.22 -9.62 20.19
N GLY A 93 -2.47 -8.51 20.14
CA GLY A 93 -1.01 -8.55 20.08
C GLY A 93 -0.46 -8.78 18.66
N SER A 94 -1.31 -8.66 17.65
CA SER A 94 -0.90 -8.63 16.26
C SER A 94 0.03 -7.45 15.99
N LYS A 95 0.94 -7.63 15.03
CA LYS A 95 1.94 -6.61 14.69
C LYS A 95 2.29 -6.65 13.21
N VAL A 96 2.19 -5.50 12.56
CA VAL A 96 2.68 -5.33 11.19
C VAL A 96 4.21 -5.25 11.21
N VAL A 97 4.85 -6.06 10.38
CA VAL A 97 6.31 -6.13 10.27
C VAL A 97 6.84 -5.65 8.92
N TYR A 98 5.96 -5.51 7.95
CA TYR A 98 6.23 -4.90 6.66
C TYR A 98 4.95 -4.28 6.09
N PHE A 99 5.09 -3.11 5.49
CA PHE A 99 3.98 -2.40 4.86
C PHE A 99 4.51 -1.55 3.70
N SER A 100 3.78 -1.53 2.59
CA SER A 100 4.00 -0.61 1.48
C SER A 100 2.68 -0.20 0.85
N ALA A 101 2.65 1.02 0.32
CA ALA A 101 1.57 1.55 -0.50
C ALA A 101 2.07 1.61 -1.95
N ASN A 102 1.27 1.10 -2.87
CA ASN A 102 1.62 0.96 -4.29
C ASN A 102 0.53 1.60 -5.14
N PRO A 103 0.73 2.87 -5.60
CA PRO A 103 -0.32 3.67 -6.26
C PRO A 103 -0.84 3.09 -7.58
N ASN A 104 -0.05 2.27 -8.26
CA ASN A 104 -0.45 1.57 -9.49
C ASN A 104 -0.54 0.05 -9.32
N GLY A 105 -0.66 -0.44 -8.09
CA GLY A 105 -0.72 -1.86 -7.83
C GLY A 105 0.56 -2.60 -8.19
N GLU A 106 1.71 -1.98 -7.96
CA GLU A 106 3.02 -2.61 -8.12
C GLU A 106 3.14 -3.81 -7.19
N ALA A 107 3.76 -4.86 -7.70
CA ALA A 107 3.97 -6.11 -6.98
C ALA A 107 5.44 -6.30 -6.68
N GLU A 108 5.88 -5.68 -5.63
CA GLU A 108 7.26 -5.71 -5.17
C GLU A 108 7.74 -7.11 -4.77
N ILE A 109 9.06 -7.31 -4.81
CA ILE A 109 9.72 -8.49 -4.28
C ILE A 109 10.40 -8.12 -2.97
N ILE A 110 10.09 -8.86 -1.93
CA ILE A 110 10.69 -8.68 -0.60
C ILE A 110 11.60 -9.85 -0.25
N LYS A 111 12.69 -9.56 0.46
CA LYS A 111 13.54 -10.56 1.11
C LYS A 111 13.14 -10.66 2.59
N VAL A 112 12.69 -11.85 2.96
CA VAL A 112 12.33 -12.18 4.34
C VAL A 112 13.51 -12.87 5.01
N MET A 113 14.03 -12.29 6.09
CA MET A 113 15.11 -12.85 6.90
C MET A 113 14.53 -13.34 8.22
N LEU A 114 14.73 -14.63 8.49
CA LEU A 114 14.25 -15.30 9.70
C LEU A 114 15.29 -15.20 10.82
N ARG A 115 14.84 -15.23 12.07
CA ARG A 115 15.75 -15.38 13.21
C ARG A 115 16.36 -16.79 13.16
N PRO A 116 17.69 -16.92 13.33
CA PRO A 116 18.34 -18.23 13.42
C PRO A 116 17.71 -19.08 14.53
N GLN A 117 17.41 -20.32 14.21
CA GLN A 117 16.88 -21.31 15.15
C GLN A 117 17.57 -22.66 14.92
N PRO A 118 17.70 -23.50 15.98
CA PRO A 118 18.17 -24.86 15.81
C PRO A 118 17.36 -25.60 14.74
N LYS A 119 18.04 -26.33 13.84
CA LYS A 119 17.45 -27.09 12.71
C LYS A 119 16.87 -26.26 11.56
N LEU A 120 16.88 -24.93 11.62
CA LEU A 120 16.45 -24.08 10.51
C LEU A 120 17.58 -23.94 9.49
N LYS A 121 17.49 -24.69 8.39
CA LYS A 121 18.51 -24.69 7.32
C LYS A 121 18.48 -23.44 6.45
N LYS A 122 17.30 -22.90 6.18
CA LYS A 122 17.11 -21.73 5.31
C LYS A 122 16.66 -20.54 6.16
N THR A 123 17.56 -19.58 6.33
CA THR A 123 17.33 -18.39 7.18
C THR A 123 16.80 -17.19 6.41
N SER A 124 16.68 -17.27 5.09
CA SER A 124 16.05 -16.22 4.29
C SER A 124 15.43 -16.78 3.01
N PHE A 125 14.43 -16.07 2.49
CA PHE A 125 13.78 -16.37 1.21
C PHE A 125 13.21 -15.08 0.63
N ASP A 126 13.02 -15.09 -0.69
CA ASP A 126 12.34 -14.02 -1.39
C ASP A 126 10.85 -14.34 -1.51
N TYR A 127 10.02 -13.33 -1.46
CA TYR A 127 8.57 -13.41 -1.68
C TYR A 127 8.15 -12.37 -2.70
N ASN A 128 7.47 -12.82 -3.75
CA ASN A 128 6.95 -11.96 -4.79
C ASN A 128 5.46 -11.68 -4.53
N PHE A 129 5.08 -10.41 -4.39
CA PHE A 129 3.68 -10.04 -4.20
C PHE A 129 2.83 -10.24 -5.47
N ALA A 130 3.43 -10.43 -6.66
CA ALA A 130 2.69 -10.78 -7.87
C ALA A 130 1.98 -12.14 -7.77
N ASP A 131 2.51 -13.06 -6.95
CA ASP A 131 1.91 -14.37 -6.72
C ASP A 131 0.69 -14.31 -5.78
N LEU A 132 0.36 -13.13 -5.26
CA LEU A 132 -0.72 -12.93 -4.31
C LEU A 132 -1.85 -12.11 -4.91
N MET A 133 -3.05 -12.68 -4.92
CA MET A 133 -4.25 -11.98 -5.37
C MET A 133 -4.56 -10.76 -4.48
N ILE A 134 -4.94 -9.66 -5.11
CA ILE A 134 -5.50 -8.49 -4.43
C ILE A 134 -6.88 -8.86 -3.90
N LYS A 135 -7.08 -8.72 -2.59
CA LYS A 135 -8.35 -9.03 -1.91
C LYS A 135 -8.86 -7.81 -1.15
N GLY A 136 -10.05 -7.91 -0.58
CA GLY A 136 -10.58 -6.88 0.30
C GLY A 136 -9.79 -6.78 1.62
N ARG A 137 -9.84 -5.61 2.26
CA ARG A 137 -9.14 -5.33 3.53
C ARG A 137 -9.41 -6.33 4.65
N ALA A 138 -10.61 -6.91 4.69
CA ALA A 138 -11.02 -7.88 5.72
C ALA A 138 -10.42 -9.29 5.54
N SER A 139 -9.70 -9.57 4.45
CA SER A 139 -9.07 -10.88 4.23
C SER A 139 -7.92 -11.11 5.21
N ARG A 140 -7.75 -12.35 5.68
CA ARG A 140 -6.58 -12.73 6.50
C ARG A 140 -5.28 -12.70 5.70
N GLY A 141 -5.33 -12.99 4.40
CA GLY A 141 -4.16 -13.24 3.57
C GLY A 141 -3.69 -14.69 3.64
N ASN A 142 -2.50 -14.94 3.08
CA ASN A 142 -1.88 -16.27 3.04
C ASN A 142 -0.85 -16.39 4.16
N LYS A 143 -0.70 -17.59 4.70
CA LYS A 143 0.33 -17.87 5.69
C LYS A 143 1.71 -17.82 5.04
N LEU A 144 2.58 -16.98 5.58
CA LEU A 144 3.93 -16.80 5.08
C LEU A 144 4.94 -17.73 5.76
N THR A 145 4.98 -17.71 7.09
CA THR A 145 5.89 -18.55 7.89
C THR A 145 5.43 -18.67 9.35
N ASN A 146 5.83 -19.76 10.00
CA ASN A 146 5.72 -19.92 11.46
C ASN A 146 6.99 -19.46 12.20
N HIS A 147 8.08 -19.22 11.46
CA HIS A 147 9.35 -18.85 12.08
C HIS A 147 9.41 -17.35 12.36
N PRO A 148 10.00 -16.92 13.48
CA PRO A 148 10.17 -15.52 13.79
C PRO A 148 10.95 -14.78 12.71
N ILE A 149 10.36 -13.70 12.21
CA ILE A 149 11.01 -12.82 11.25
C ILE A 149 11.95 -11.89 12.00
N ASN A 150 13.18 -11.75 11.49
CA ASN A 150 14.16 -10.79 12.00
C ASN A 150 14.01 -9.45 11.27
N LYS A 151 13.99 -9.48 9.93
CA LYS A 151 13.92 -8.30 9.08
C LYS A 151 13.28 -8.64 7.74
N ILE A 152 12.58 -7.68 7.17
CA ILE A 152 12.11 -7.71 5.78
C ILE A 152 12.71 -6.51 5.06
N VAL A 153 13.18 -6.72 3.84
CA VAL A 153 13.77 -5.69 2.98
C VAL A 153 13.14 -5.79 1.60
N LYS A 154 12.70 -4.67 1.05
CA LYS A 154 12.30 -4.60 -0.35
C LYS A 154 13.53 -4.79 -1.24
N ARG A 155 13.44 -5.69 -2.22
CA ARG A 155 14.51 -5.98 -3.19
C ARG A 155 14.25 -5.35 -4.54
N ASP A 156 12.99 -5.34 -4.96
CA ASP A 156 12.56 -4.85 -6.25
C ASP A 156 11.20 -4.18 -6.13
N GLU A 157 10.97 -3.11 -6.87
CA GLU A 157 9.68 -2.40 -6.90
C GLU A 157 8.58 -3.27 -7.54
N GLY A 158 8.99 -4.18 -8.43
CA GLY A 158 8.07 -4.96 -9.24
C GLY A 158 7.30 -4.11 -10.27
N VAL A 159 6.41 -4.78 -10.96
CA VAL A 159 5.56 -4.15 -11.97
C VAL A 159 4.11 -4.15 -11.51
N SER A 160 3.30 -3.30 -12.10
CA SER A 160 1.85 -3.29 -11.88
C SER A 160 1.23 -4.62 -12.29
N THR A 161 0.35 -5.15 -11.45
CA THR A 161 -0.47 -6.34 -11.76
C THR A 161 -1.91 -5.98 -12.10
N LEU A 162 -2.21 -4.68 -12.19
CA LEU A 162 -3.52 -4.18 -12.58
C LEU A 162 -3.66 -4.19 -14.10
N ALA A 163 -4.91 -4.22 -14.58
CA ALA A 163 -5.21 -4.09 -15.99
C ALA A 163 -4.69 -2.76 -16.55
N ALA A 164 -4.40 -2.75 -17.84
CA ALA A 164 -4.06 -1.55 -18.59
C ALA A 164 -5.12 -0.46 -18.39
N ARG A 165 -4.70 0.78 -18.50
CA ARG A 165 -5.52 1.97 -18.30
C ARG A 165 -5.60 2.77 -19.59
N GLU A 166 -6.81 3.11 -20.02
CA GLU A 166 -7.02 4.06 -21.11
C GLU A 166 -6.58 5.45 -20.68
N ILE A 167 -5.73 6.09 -21.50
CA ILE A 167 -5.30 7.47 -21.30
C ILE A 167 -5.83 8.32 -22.44
N TRP A 168 -6.43 9.42 -22.07
CA TRP A 168 -7.06 10.39 -22.94
C TRP A 168 -6.38 11.74 -22.83
N TYR A 169 -6.33 12.49 -23.93
CA TYR A 169 -5.83 13.86 -23.95
C TYR A 169 -6.97 14.83 -24.17
N ASP A 170 -7.18 15.70 -23.19
CA ASP A 170 -8.14 16.80 -23.29
C ASP A 170 -7.41 18.04 -23.83
N ASP A 171 -7.68 18.34 -25.10
CA ASP A 171 -7.06 19.48 -25.79
C ASP A 171 -7.52 20.84 -25.23
N THR A 172 -8.70 20.92 -24.62
CA THR A 172 -9.25 22.16 -24.04
C THR A 172 -8.46 22.61 -22.82
N VAL A 173 -8.14 21.68 -21.93
CA VAL A 173 -7.38 21.95 -20.70
C VAL A 173 -5.92 21.53 -20.80
N LYS A 174 -5.49 20.98 -21.94
CA LYS A 174 -4.13 20.52 -22.23
C LYS A 174 -3.61 19.50 -21.21
N ARG A 175 -4.49 18.56 -20.81
CA ARG A 175 -4.16 17.55 -19.79
C ARG A 175 -4.46 16.12 -20.23
N LEU A 176 -3.60 15.22 -19.82
CA LEU A 176 -3.87 13.79 -19.86
C LEU A 176 -4.83 13.43 -18.72
N ASN A 177 -5.76 12.52 -19.00
CA ASN A 177 -6.73 12.05 -18.02
C ASN A 177 -7.10 10.57 -18.27
N ALA A 178 -7.76 9.95 -17.30
CA ALA A 178 -8.35 8.63 -17.41
C ALA A 178 -9.88 8.66 -17.35
N ASP A 179 -10.47 9.86 -17.41
CA ASP A 179 -11.91 10.11 -17.26
C ASP A 179 -12.65 10.04 -18.60
N LYS A 180 -11.98 9.56 -19.65
CA LYS A 180 -12.50 9.46 -21.02
C LYS A 180 -12.88 10.82 -21.64
N ARG A 181 -12.14 11.87 -21.31
CA ARG A 181 -12.33 13.21 -21.84
C ARG A 181 -11.30 13.52 -22.94
N GLY A 182 -11.79 13.93 -24.10
CA GLY A 182 -10.94 14.30 -25.23
C GLY A 182 -10.63 13.14 -26.18
N THR A 183 -9.41 13.06 -26.66
CA THR A 183 -8.94 12.05 -27.64
C THR A 183 -8.27 10.88 -26.92
N LEU A 184 -8.66 9.66 -27.22
CA LEU A 184 -8.00 8.46 -26.73
C LEU A 184 -6.57 8.39 -27.28
N ILE A 185 -5.57 8.34 -26.40
CA ILE A 185 -4.17 8.13 -26.74
C ILE A 185 -3.86 6.64 -26.86
N GLY A 186 -4.38 5.82 -25.94
CA GLY A 186 -4.19 4.37 -25.96
C GLY A 186 -4.40 3.74 -24.59
N GLU A 187 -4.15 2.43 -24.53
CA GLU A 187 -4.13 1.65 -23.28
C GLU A 187 -2.68 1.55 -22.79
N PHE A 188 -2.46 1.85 -21.51
CA PHE A 188 -1.16 1.87 -20.87
C PHE A 188 -1.11 0.92 -19.68
N SER A 189 -0.08 0.09 -19.62
CA SER A 189 0.26 -0.75 -18.47
C SER A 189 1.19 -0.01 -17.50
N GLY A 190 1.54 -0.63 -16.37
CA GLY A 190 2.37 0.02 -15.34
C GLY A 190 3.78 0.42 -15.78
N ASP A 191 4.30 -0.23 -16.83
CA ASP A 191 5.66 0.01 -17.33
C ASP A 191 5.72 0.99 -18.50
N ASP A 192 4.57 1.32 -19.09
CA ASP A 192 4.50 2.21 -20.23
C ASP A 192 4.77 3.66 -19.81
N LYS A 193 5.44 4.39 -20.70
CA LYS A 193 5.72 5.81 -20.54
C LYS A 193 5.15 6.58 -21.71
N ILE A 194 4.71 7.79 -21.45
CA ILE A 194 4.21 8.71 -22.47
C ILE A 194 5.32 9.70 -22.79
N LEU A 195 5.75 9.73 -24.06
CA LEU A 195 6.61 10.79 -24.55
C LEU A 195 5.75 11.96 -25.01
N GLN A 196 5.96 13.11 -24.41
CA GLN A 196 5.31 14.35 -24.82
C GLN A 196 6.34 15.28 -25.49
N ILE A 197 6.03 15.71 -26.70
CA ILE A 197 6.85 16.66 -27.45
C ILE A 197 6.02 17.92 -27.68
N PHE A 198 6.50 19.03 -27.19
CA PHE A 198 5.84 20.33 -27.39
C PHE A 198 6.17 20.91 -28.76
N SER A 199 5.29 21.78 -29.25
CA SER A 199 5.49 22.48 -30.55
C SER A 199 6.74 23.37 -30.58
N ASN A 200 7.28 23.76 -29.44
CA ASN A 200 8.52 24.51 -29.27
C ASN A 200 9.78 23.61 -29.30
N GLY A 201 9.63 22.31 -29.44
CA GLY A 201 10.71 21.33 -29.52
C GLY A 201 11.27 20.84 -28.17
N GLU A 202 10.61 21.17 -27.05
CA GLU A 202 10.94 20.64 -25.73
C GLU A 202 10.20 19.31 -25.46
#